data_f8b16bc8fb01da66e849d0882fda494e
#
_entry.id   f8b16bc8fb01da66e849d0882fda494e
#
_cell.length_a   1.000
_cell.length_b   1.000
_cell.length_c   1.000
_cell.angle_alpha   90.00
_cell.angle_beta   90.00
_cell.angle_gamma   90.00
#
_symmetry.space_group_name_H-M   'P 1'
#
loop_
_entity.id
_entity.type
_entity.pdbx_description
1 polymer ?
#
loop_
_entity_poly.entity_id
_entity_poly.type
_entity_poly.pdbx_seq_one_letter_code
_entity_poly.pdbx_strand_id
1 'polypeptide(L)'
;MPLLAATACGNNVEEVADVVLARHVHTDLYDAYPGIPSPAGDRVVFADFAAGARSLTVYDVATGVGRVLTTTPAERFRVTWSPDGSRVVYVDRRPESHGVWTLEPSTGQETRIVDPGDARVDHPRLLPDGTVTALRHAGADTAWVAYAPGAGPATVLVDRAGGWAAPVRSPDGRSVAHLLVAGGYRADLAVTEVATGETRTLAADFRFGWDSRVEWSPTGDALYLAAAGPDDSLLVGWRVPLDGGPPERLTHGDRDVLAATPLADGRVALSVYHTRTAVGLVPVTGGEPTEVTTASGTSAFLPSWRPDGGALGFTTFSWRRLRMPIDFDLGAVDLDAEGVPTGTVRTLLSEEHEDYGAAWSPDGRWLAFHGHLEQSDDIWLVPVDGSERPTRLTRFGPGADTGEPDWRPDGRALAFSSHGPPLEENPGSVYTIAVDPATGLALADPVRVPLDGFQGYAMGARYSPDGERLAFYGRSFEDGRVTVYTVPAAGGTPTAVLSFANGEPYSAPEWSADGASLFYSRNDRFGPFQVWRVALATGTTEQVTTGAIGALQPSVSPDGRTLAVTIREAAIEVVVLAAGSTGVNPEPNQE
;
A
#
# COMPACT_ATOMS: atom_id res chain seq x y z
N MET A 1 17.10 -10.78 25.08
CA MET A 1 18.17 -10.58 24.10
C MET A 1 18.36 -9.08 23.97
N PRO A 2 19.58 -8.56 24.01
CA PRO A 2 19.81 -7.12 24.03
C PRO A 2 19.38 -6.51 22.71
N LEU A 3 18.85 -5.27 22.76
CA LEU A 3 18.60 -4.42 21.62
C LEU A 3 19.77 -4.50 20.64
N LEU A 4 19.57 -5.15 19.51
CA LEU A 4 20.39 -4.91 18.34
C LEU A 4 20.04 -3.50 17.86
N ALA A 5 20.96 -2.57 18.10
CA ALA A 5 20.98 -1.34 17.33
C ALA A 5 21.00 -1.75 15.85
N ALA A 6 19.87 -1.58 15.18
CA ALA A 6 19.81 -1.71 13.74
C ALA A 6 20.71 -0.60 13.19
N THR A 7 21.93 -0.99 12.79
CA THR A 7 22.80 -0.14 11.99
C THR A 7 22.01 0.16 10.73
N ALA A 8 21.49 1.37 10.63
CA ALA A 8 20.87 1.89 9.43
C ALA A 8 21.88 1.75 8.29
N CYS A 9 21.59 0.88 7.32
CA CYS A 9 22.27 0.91 6.03
C CYS A 9 21.94 2.25 5.38
N GLY A 10 23.00 3.06 5.24
CA GLY A 10 22.98 4.47 4.95
C GLY A 10 22.20 4.87 3.71
N ASN A 11 21.45 5.91 3.84
CA ASN A 11 21.74 7.25 3.31
C ASN A 11 20.60 8.21 3.70
N ASN A 12 20.94 9.19 4.55
CA ASN A 12 20.23 10.45 4.79
C ASN A 12 18.79 10.42 5.36
N VAL A 13 18.51 9.59 6.35
CA VAL A 13 17.65 9.93 7.49
C VAL A 13 18.57 10.17 8.70
N GLU A 14 19.76 10.64 8.46
CA GLU A 14 20.63 11.10 9.54
C GLU A 14 20.05 12.41 10.07
N GLU A 15 19.80 12.39 11.37
CA GLU A 15 19.78 13.50 12.31
C GLU A 15 18.46 13.91 12.97
N VAL A 16 17.31 13.27 12.77
CA VAL A 16 16.13 13.78 13.47
C VAL A 16 15.45 12.77 14.41
N ALA A 17 15.67 11.48 14.29
CA ALA A 17 15.04 10.47 15.16
C ALA A 17 16.03 9.91 16.19
N ASP A 18 15.93 10.33 17.44
CA ASP A 18 16.81 9.82 18.51
C ASP A 18 16.45 8.39 18.96
N VAL A 19 15.21 7.98 18.88
CA VAL A 19 14.75 6.68 19.39
C VAL A 19 13.57 6.13 18.61
N VAL A 20 13.66 4.88 18.13
CA VAL A 20 12.51 4.11 17.67
C VAL A 20 11.76 3.57 18.87
N LEU A 21 10.51 3.99 19.10
CA LEU A 21 9.68 3.52 20.21
C LEU A 21 9.11 2.13 19.94
N ALA A 22 8.65 1.90 18.71
CA ALA A 22 8.06 0.63 18.31
C ALA A 22 8.12 0.47 16.79
N ARG A 23 8.26 -0.77 16.34
CA ARG A 23 8.09 -1.16 14.94
C ARG A 23 7.07 -2.26 14.85
N HIS A 24 6.08 -2.09 13.98
CA HIS A 24 5.06 -3.09 13.70
C HIS A 24 5.05 -3.42 12.21
N VAL A 25 5.24 -4.69 11.88
CA VAL A 25 5.16 -5.18 10.51
C VAL A 25 3.69 -5.43 10.19
N HIS A 26 3.18 -4.74 9.18
CA HIS A 26 1.82 -4.90 8.71
C HIS A 26 1.73 -6.01 7.68
N THR A 27 0.63 -6.75 7.75
CA THR A 27 0.30 -7.80 6.80
C THR A 27 -0.54 -7.30 5.63
N ASP A 28 -1.12 -6.10 5.74
CA ASP A 28 -1.93 -5.48 4.69
C ASP A 28 -1.47 -4.04 4.41
N LEU A 29 -1.34 -3.71 3.12
CA LEU A 29 -0.83 -2.42 2.65
C LEU A 29 -1.88 -1.34 2.51
N TYR A 30 -3.13 -1.72 2.34
CA TYR A 30 -4.22 -0.77 2.12
C TYR A 30 -4.83 -0.24 3.42
N ASP A 31 -4.51 -0.86 4.56
CA ASP A 31 -5.07 -0.56 5.86
C ASP A 31 -4.03 -0.26 6.95
N ALA A 32 -2.90 0.34 6.56
CA ALA A 32 -1.88 0.78 7.50
C ALA A 32 -2.40 1.95 8.36
N TYR A 33 -2.77 1.65 9.61
CA TYR A 33 -3.13 2.67 10.59
C TYR A 33 -1.90 3.13 11.35
N PRO A 34 -1.78 4.44 11.65
CA PRO A 34 -0.66 4.94 12.41
C PRO A 34 -0.54 4.24 13.78
N GLY A 35 0.67 3.96 14.20
CA GLY A 35 0.96 3.61 15.58
C GLY A 35 0.75 4.84 16.46
N ILE A 36 -0.09 4.73 17.48
CA ILE A 36 -0.43 5.86 18.35
C ILE A 36 0.27 5.69 19.70
N PRO A 37 1.22 6.57 20.05
CA PRO A 37 1.87 6.55 21.35
C PRO A 37 0.90 6.97 22.45
N SER A 38 1.07 6.42 23.65
CA SER A 38 0.44 6.93 24.87
C SER A 38 0.92 8.36 25.16
N PRO A 39 0.17 9.16 25.91
CA PRO A 39 0.61 10.53 26.25
C PRO A 39 1.98 10.60 26.93
N ALA A 40 2.34 9.59 27.69
CA ALA A 40 3.68 9.48 28.31
C ALA A 40 4.77 8.96 27.36
N GLY A 41 4.40 8.40 26.21
CA GLY A 41 5.33 7.80 25.25
C GLY A 41 5.92 6.46 25.70
N ASP A 42 5.37 5.85 26.75
CA ASP A 42 5.82 4.57 27.32
C ASP A 42 5.20 3.36 26.63
N ARG A 43 4.13 3.56 25.88
CA ARG A 43 3.42 2.53 25.12
C ARG A 43 3.01 3.04 23.75
N VAL A 44 2.85 2.12 22.80
CA VAL A 44 2.32 2.41 21.45
C VAL A 44 1.23 1.40 21.14
N VAL A 45 0.06 1.86 20.68
CA VAL A 45 -1.02 1.01 20.19
C VAL A 45 -1.06 1.00 18.67
N PHE A 46 -1.19 -0.19 18.10
CA PHE A 46 -1.45 -0.43 16.68
C PHE A 46 -2.80 -1.11 16.51
N ALA A 47 -3.53 -0.72 15.48
CA ALA A 47 -4.67 -1.47 14.97
C ALA A 47 -4.22 -2.27 13.75
N ASP A 48 -4.28 -3.58 13.85
CA ASP A 48 -3.78 -4.49 12.82
C ASP A 48 -4.81 -5.56 12.47
N PHE A 49 -4.71 -6.13 11.28
CA PHE A 49 -5.50 -7.27 10.87
C PHE A 49 -4.79 -8.56 11.26
N ALA A 50 -5.35 -9.29 12.21
CA ALA A 50 -4.89 -10.62 12.56
C ALA A 50 -6.06 -11.59 12.62
N ALA A 51 -5.89 -12.79 12.07
CA ALA A 51 -6.88 -13.87 12.12
C ALA A 51 -8.30 -13.49 11.65
N GLY A 52 -8.42 -12.65 10.63
CA GLY A 52 -9.71 -12.27 10.06
C GLY A 52 -10.46 -11.15 10.77
N ALA A 53 -9.79 -10.44 11.68
CA ALA A 53 -10.35 -9.31 12.43
C ALA A 53 -9.31 -8.24 12.69
N ARG A 54 -9.74 -7.00 12.92
CA ARG A 54 -8.85 -5.95 13.43
C ARG A 54 -8.58 -6.19 14.90
N SER A 55 -7.34 -6.53 15.23
CA SER A 55 -6.84 -6.65 16.60
C SER A 55 -6.15 -5.36 17.05
N LEU A 56 -6.13 -5.13 18.35
CA LEU A 56 -5.35 -4.08 18.97
C LEU A 56 -4.13 -4.69 19.62
N THR A 57 -2.94 -4.24 19.19
CA THR A 57 -1.65 -4.64 19.76
C THR A 57 -1.05 -3.43 20.48
N VAL A 58 -0.68 -3.62 21.75
CA VAL A 58 0.05 -2.59 22.51
C VAL A 58 1.47 -3.04 22.75
N TYR A 59 2.41 -2.20 22.37
CA TYR A 59 3.84 -2.35 22.63
C TYR A 59 4.22 -1.56 23.86
N ASP A 60 4.98 -2.20 24.75
CA ASP A 60 5.70 -1.54 25.83
C ASP A 60 7.05 -1.08 25.28
N VAL A 61 7.31 0.22 25.34
CA VAL A 61 8.50 0.84 24.73
C VAL A 61 9.79 0.40 25.43
N ALA A 62 9.76 0.22 26.76
CA ALA A 62 10.95 -0.13 27.52
C ALA A 62 11.43 -1.56 27.22
N THR A 63 10.50 -2.47 26.97
CA THR A 63 10.80 -3.89 26.74
C THR A 63 10.82 -4.27 25.26
N GLY A 64 10.22 -3.44 24.38
CA GLY A 64 10.00 -3.76 22.96
C GLY A 64 9.03 -4.91 22.72
N VAL A 65 8.24 -5.29 23.74
CA VAL A 65 7.30 -6.42 23.66
C VAL A 65 5.91 -5.94 23.29
N GLY A 66 5.40 -6.44 22.17
CA GLY A 66 4.01 -6.26 21.75
C GLY A 66 3.10 -7.32 22.35
N ARG A 67 1.93 -6.90 22.84
CA ARG A 67 0.88 -7.79 23.31
C ARG A 67 -0.41 -7.53 22.55
N VAL A 68 -0.94 -8.56 21.89
CA VAL A 68 -2.28 -8.51 21.29
C VAL A 68 -3.29 -8.50 22.42
N LEU A 69 -4.11 -7.45 22.47
CA LEU A 69 -5.10 -7.25 23.55
C LEU A 69 -6.48 -7.82 23.19
N THR A 70 -6.79 -7.91 21.91
CA THR A 70 -8.12 -8.31 21.45
C THR A 70 -8.01 -9.53 20.55
N THR A 71 -8.72 -10.60 20.93
CA THR A 71 -8.75 -11.87 20.16
C THR A 71 -10.13 -12.14 19.53
N THR A 72 -11.13 -11.32 19.85
CA THR A 72 -12.47 -11.44 19.27
C THR A 72 -12.53 -10.74 17.90
N PRO A 73 -13.16 -11.36 16.89
CA PRO A 73 -13.42 -10.70 15.62
C PRO A 73 -14.19 -9.40 15.83
N ALA A 74 -13.60 -8.26 15.44
CA ALA A 74 -14.24 -6.96 15.52
C ALA A 74 -13.67 -6.00 14.48
N GLU A 75 -14.45 -5.02 14.06
CA GLU A 75 -14.02 -3.94 13.18
C GLU A 75 -13.62 -2.71 14.01
N ARG A 76 -12.40 -2.71 14.56
CA ARG A 76 -11.85 -1.65 15.40
C ARG A 76 -11.15 -0.60 14.57
N PHE A 77 -11.61 0.64 14.67
CA PHE A 77 -11.12 1.77 13.88
C PHE A 77 -10.83 2.98 14.74
N ARG A 78 -10.02 3.92 14.22
CA ARG A 78 -9.77 5.23 14.81
C ARG A 78 -9.29 5.16 16.26
N VAL A 79 -8.29 4.34 16.46
CA VAL A 79 -7.70 4.07 17.78
C VAL A 79 -6.99 5.30 18.33
N THR A 80 -7.15 5.58 19.62
CA THR A 80 -6.46 6.65 20.36
C THR A 80 -6.29 6.25 21.81
N TRP A 81 -5.63 7.08 22.61
CA TRP A 81 -5.51 6.89 24.05
C TRP A 81 -6.44 7.83 24.83
N SER A 82 -6.82 7.43 26.04
CA SER A 82 -7.35 8.36 27.04
C SER A 82 -6.27 9.37 27.45
N PRO A 83 -6.63 10.58 27.89
CA PRO A 83 -5.65 11.62 28.24
C PRO A 83 -4.65 11.21 29.33
N ASP A 84 -5.05 10.32 30.23
CA ASP A 84 -4.21 9.74 31.30
C ASP A 84 -3.39 8.53 30.84
N GLY A 85 -3.57 8.10 29.58
CA GLY A 85 -2.90 6.94 29.01
C GLY A 85 -3.34 5.59 29.58
N SER A 86 -4.36 5.53 30.44
CA SER A 86 -4.78 4.30 31.09
C SER A 86 -5.60 3.38 30.19
N ARG A 87 -6.26 3.93 29.16
CA ARG A 87 -7.17 3.20 28.27
C ARG A 87 -6.90 3.52 26.80
N VAL A 88 -7.15 2.52 25.96
CA VAL A 88 -7.25 2.69 24.51
C VAL A 88 -8.71 2.96 24.17
N VAL A 89 -8.99 3.95 23.33
CA VAL A 89 -10.32 4.36 22.85
C VAL A 89 -10.40 4.04 21.36
N TYR A 90 -11.50 3.44 20.92
CA TYR A 90 -11.70 3.05 19.52
C TYR A 90 -13.18 3.01 19.14
N VAL A 91 -13.46 2.95 17.83
CA VAL A 91 -14.81 2.69 17.28
C VAL A 91 -14.91 1.23 16.88
N ASP A 92 -15.95 0.54 17.33
CA ASP A 92 -16.38 -0.73 16.75
C ASP A 92 -17.49 -0.47 15.74
N ARG A 93 -17.35 -0.99 14.52
CA ARG A 93 -18.29 -0.76 13.40
C ARG A 93 -19.22 -1.94 13.12
N ARG A 94 -19.13 -3.03 13.88
CA ARG A 94 -20.08 -4.14 13.71
C ARG A 94 -21.49 -3.68 14.08
N PRO A 95 -22.54 -4.05 13.32
CA PRO A 95 -23.90 -3.60 13.58
C PRO A 95 -24.38 -3.85 15.02
N GLU A 96 -24.05 -5.01 15.58
CA GLU A 96 -24.47 -5.45 16.91
C GLU A 96 -23.73 -4.76 18.07
N SER A 97 -22.56 -4.18 17.80
CA SER A 97 -21.70 -3.56 18.81
C SER A 97 -21.23 -2.16 18.44
N HIS A 98 -21.83 -1.57 17.39
CA HIS A 98 -21.44 -0.25 16.92
C HIS A 98 -21.41 0.79 18.03
N GLY A 99 -20.33 1.57 18.10
CA GLY A 99 -20.18 2.64 19.08
C GLY A 99 -18.73 2.91 19.47
N VAL A 100 -18.56 3.74 20.50
CA VAL A 100 -17.25 4.03 21.06
C VAL A 100 -16.98 3.14 22.25
N TRP A 101 -15.82 2.52 22.24
CA TRP A 101 -15.36 1.56 23.23
C TRP A 101 -14.05 2.01 23.87
N THR A 102 -13.84 1.58 25.09
CA THR A 102 -12.54 1.64 25.76
C THR A 102 -12.03 0.23 26.04
N LEU A 103 -10.71 0.07 25.94
CA LEU A 103 -10.00 -1.15 26.31
C LEU A 103 -8.95 -0.80 27.37
N GLU A 104 -8.94 -1.50 28.48
CA GLU A 104 -7.92 -1.40 29.51
C GLU A 104 -6.73 -2.34 29.15
N PRO A 105 -5.55 -1.82 28.83
CA PRO A 105 -4.43 -2.66 28.36
C PRO A 105 -3.94 -3.66 29.40
N SER A 106 -4.09 -3.37 30.70
CA SER A 106 -3.64 -4.24 31.79
C SER A 106 -4.48 -5.50 31.93
N THR A 107 -5.79 -5.38 31.77
CA THR A 107 -6.76 -6.46 31.99
C THR A 107 -7.31 -7.05 30.69
N GLY A 108 -7.28 -6.29 29.59
CA GLY A 108 -7.95 -6.63 28.34
C GLY A 108 -9.47 -6.39 28.39
N GLN A 109 -9.97 -5.70 29.44
CA GLN A 109 -11.39 -5.42 29.57
C GLN A 109 -11.84 -4.36 28.57
N GLU A 110 -12.86 -4.71 27.76
CA GLU A 110 -13.53 -3.81 26.83
C GLU A 110 -14.83 -3.29 27.45
N THR A 111 -15.09 -1.99 27.29
CA THR A 111 -16.30 -1.35 27.78
C THR A 111 -16.84 -0.38 26.73
N ARG A 112 -18.12 -0.55 26.35
CA ARG A 112 -18.80 0.41 25.46
C ARG A 112 -19.15 1.66 26.27
N ILE A 113 -18.65 2.82 25.84
CA ILE A 113 -18.87 4.10 26.53
C ILE A 113 -19.84 5.02 25.79
N VAL A 114 -20.07 4.79 24.48
CA VAL A 114 -21.06 5.50 23.67
C VAL A 114 -21.86 4.50 22.84
N ASP A 115 -23.18 4.58 22.94
CA ASP A 115 -24.12 3.97 22.03
C ASP A 115 -24.73 5.07 21.14
N PRO A 116 -24.36 5.16 19.86
CA PRO A 116 -24.88 6.23 19.00
C PRO A 116 -26.27 5.92 18.42
N GLY A 117 -26.90 4.78 18.78
CA GLY A 117 -28.13 4.31 18.15
C GLY A 117 -27.92 4.00 16.66
N ASP A 118 -28.81 4.51 15.79
CA ASP A 118 -28.76 4.31 14.34
C ASP A 118 -27.71 5.17 13.63
N ALA A 119 -27.08 6.12 14.34
CA ALA A 119 -26.05 6.97 13.75
C ALA A 119 -24.68 6.27 13.77
N ARG A 120 -23.89 6.52 12.75
CA ARG A 120 -22.49 6.10 12.71
C ARG A 120 -21.63 7.14 13.43
N VAL A 121 -20.65 6.69 14.24
CA VAL A 121 -19.63 7.56 14.86
C VAL A 121 -18.24 7.25 14.34
N ASP A 122 -17.40 8.29 14.33
CA ASP A 122 -16.01 8.20 13.88
C ASP A 122 -15.11 9.15 14.69
N HIS A 123 -13.79 8.95 14.66
CA HIS A 123 -12.78 9.81 15.31
C HIS A 123 -13.10 10.13 16.79
N PRO A 124 -13.24 9.15 17.66
CA PRO A 124 -13.57 9.38 19.05
C PRO A 124 -12.39 9.99 19.80
N ARG A 125 -12.71 10.90 20.74
CA ARG A 125 -11.76 11.45 21.71
C ARG A 125 -12.41 11.42 23.09
N LEU A 126 -11.74 10.80 24.05
CA LEU A 126 -12.13 10.84 25.45
C LEU A 126 -11.46 12.05 26.10
N LEU A 127 -12.24 12.90 26.74
CA LEU A 127 -11.74 14.06 27.48
C LEU A 127 -11.49 13.71 28.95
N PRO A 128 -10.70 14.53 29.71
CA PRO A 128 -10.40 14.25 31.12
C PRO A 128 -11.64 14.18 32.03
N ASP A 129 -12.70 14.89 31.67
CA ASP A 129 -14.00 14.88 32.41
C ASP A 129 -14.88 13.66 32.06
N GLY A 130 -14.40 12.75 31.23
CA GLY A 130 -15.14 11.59 30.75
C GLY A 130 -16.07 11.84 29.57
N THR A 131 -16.16 13.07 29.07
CA THR A 131 -16.90 13.40 27.85
C THR A 131 -16.22 12.77 26.63
N VAL A 132 -17.01 12.18 25.72
CA VAL A 132 -16.53 11.67 24.44
C VAL A 132 -16.93 12.62 23.32
N THR A 133 -15.97 13.17 22.60
CA THR A 133 -16.26 13.88 21.33
C THR A 133 -16.05 12.94 20.15
N ALA A 134 -16.90 13.07 19.11
CA ALA A 134 -16.82 12.24 17.91
C ALA A 134 -17.49 12.92 16.72
N LEU A 135 -17.12 12.52 15.50
CA LEU A 135 -17.94 12.78 14.31
C LEU A 135 -19.13 11.83 14.31
N ARG A 136 -20.32 12.37 14.16
CA ARG A 136 -21.58 11.62 14.07
C ARG A 136 -22.14 11.78 12.65
N HIS A 137 -22.41 10.66 12.01
CA HIS A 137 -23.02 10.61 10.69
C HIS A 137 -24.45 10.06 10.83
N ALA A 138 -25.44 10.84 10.44
CA ALA A 138 -26.84 10.48 10.45
C ALA A 138 -27.44 10.72 9.04
N GLY A 139 -27.50 9.68 8.23
CA GLY A 139 -27.81 9.82 6.80
C GLY A 139 -26.76 10.66 6.08
N ALA A 140 -27.18 11.77 5.46
CA ALA A 140 -26.29 12.71 4.77
C ALA A 140 -25.68 13.76 5.71
N ASP A 141 -26.16 13.86 6.95
CA ASP A 141 -25.72 14.89 7.90
C ASP A 141 -24.52 14.39 8.70
N THR A 142 -23.49 15.23 8.76
CA THR A 142 -22.28 14.98 9.55
C THR A 142 -22.10 16.13 10.55
N ALA A 143 -22.01 15.80 11.83
CA ALA A 143 -21.81 16.78 12.89
C ALA A 143 -20.72 16.31 13.86
N TRP A 144 -19.97 17.27 14.40
CA TRP A 144 -19.10 17.02 15.53
C TRP A 144 -19.92 17.15 16.82
N VAL A 145 -19.91 16.12 17.64
CA VAL A 145 -20.80 16.01 18.80
C VAL A 145 -20.03 15.63 20.06
N ALA A 146 -20.64 15.94 21.21
CA ALA A 146 -20.16 15.50 22.52
C ALA A 146 -21.21 14.61 23.19
N TYR A 147 -20.74 13.52 23.78
CA TYR A 147 -21.50 12.60 24.63
C TYR A 147 -21.02 12.76 26.07
N ALA A 148 -21.90 13.21 26.96
CA ALA A 148 -21.58 13.31 28.37
C ALA A 148 -21.43 11.90 29.02
N PRO A 149 -20.63 11.75 30.09
CA PRO A 149 -20.53 10.49 30.84
C PRO A 149 -21.90 10.01 31.31
N GLY A 150 -22.23 8.72 31.06
CA GLY A 150 -23.53 8.13 31.46
C GLY A 150 -24.65 8.31 30.44
N ALA A 151 -24.33 8.79 29.26
CA ALA A 151 -25.13 8.81 28.02
C ALA A 151 -26.56 9.39 28.11
N GLY A 152 -26.64 10.67 27.82
CA GLY A 152 -27.81 11.33 27.24
C GLY A 152 -27.65 11.48 25.73
N PRO A 153 -28.56 12.16 25.03
CA PRO A 153 -28.42 12.51 23.65
C PRO A 153 -27.16 13.36 23.42
N ALA A 154 -26.51 13.15 22.26
CA ALA A 154 -25.32 13.92 21.90
C ALA A 154 -25.64 15.43 21.81
N THR A 155 -24.74 16.26 22.31
CA THR A 155 -24.76 17.71 22.10
C THR A 155 -23.98 18.02 20.81
N VAL A 156 -24.61 18.72 19.86
CA VAL A 156 -23.93 19.17 18.63
C VAL A 156 -23.00 20.32 18.99
N LEU A 157 -21.70 20.14 18.68
CA LEU A 157 -20.67 21.16 18.87
C LEU A 157 -20.44 21.97 17.60
N VAL A 158 -20.39 21.29 16.44
CA VAL A 158 -20.30 21.90 15.11
C VAL A 158 -21.22 21.12 14.18
N ASP A 159 -22.16 21.82 13.59
CA ASP A 159 -23.06 21.28 12.58
C ASP A 159 -22.38 21.29 11.21
N ARG A 160 -22.64 20.28 10.37
CA ARG A 160 -22.03 20.10 9.05
C ARG A 160 -20.50 20.11 9.10
N ALA A 161 -19.94 19.37 10.06
CA ALA A 161 -18.49 19.15 10.10
C ALA A 161 -18.06 18.43 8.83
N GLY A 162 -17.53 19.18 7.88
CA GLY A 162 -16.90 18.62 6.69
C GLY A 162 -15.45 18.30 6.99
N GLY A 163 -14.97 17.15 6.59
CA GLY A 163 -13.56 16.89 6.65
C GLY A 163 -13.16 15.46 6.97
N TRP A 164 -11.91 15.19 6.64
CA TRP A 164 -11.25 13.88 6.79
C TRP A 164 -10.71 13.67 8.21
N ALA A 165 -10.48 14.75 8.96
CA ALA A 165 -10.06 14.72 10.35
C ALA A 165 -11.12 15.37 11.24
N ALA A 166 -11.43 14.72 12.36
CA ALA A 166 -12.36 15.28 13.34
C ALA A 166 -11.79 16.56 13.95
N PRO A 167 -12.64 17.55 14.24
CA PRO A 167 -12.28 18.69 15.04
C PRO A 167 -11.70 18.27 16.40
N VAL A 168 -10.65 18.95 16.84
CA VAL A 168 -9.95 18.62 18.10
C VAL A 168 -9.93 19.85 19.01
N ARG A 169 -10.42 19.67 20.24
CA ARG A 169 -10.47 20.73 21.23
C ARG A 169 -9.10 21.00 21.85
N SER A 170 -8.76 22.27 22.06
CA SER A 170 -7.53 22.67 22.75
C SER A 170 -7.49 22.15 24.20
N PRO A 171 -6.31 22.00 24.81
CA PRO A 171 -6.18 21.52 26.19
C PRO A 171 -6.94 22.39 27.22
N ASP A 172 -7.02 23.69 26.99
CA ASP A 172 -7.75 24.64 27.83
C ASP A 172 -9.26 24.71 27.52
N GLY A 173 -9.69 24.01 26.47
CA GLY A 173 -11.07 23.93 26.02
C GLY A 173 -11.64 25.17 25.34
N ARG A 174 -10.81 26.19 25.06
CA ARG A 174 -11.26 27.48 24.49
C ARG A 174 -11.34 27.49 22.98
N SER A 175 -10.57 26.65 22.32
CA SER A 175 -10.46 26.60 20.87
C SER A 175 -10.68 25.21 20.30
N VAL A 176 -11.03 25.16 19.02
CA VAL A 176 -11.21 23.92 18.25
C VAL A 176 -10.40 24.01 16.97
N ALA A 177 -9.47 23.10 16.77
CA ALA A 177 -8.77 22.92 15.50
C ALA A 177 -9.59 22.03 14.57
N HIS A 178 -9.71 22.39 13.31
CA HIS A 178 -10.46 21.65 12.30
C HIS A 178 -9.94 21.93 10.89
N LEU A 179 -10.39 21.15 9.91
CA LEU A 179 -10.06 21.30 8.52
C LEU A 179 -11.21 21.96 7.75
N LEU A 180 -10.88 22.97 6.95
CA LEU A 180 -11.77 23.59 5.97
C LEU A 180 -11.50 22.92 4.61
N VAL A 181 -12.34 21.93 4.24
CA VAL A 181 -12.14 21.12 3.03
C VAL A 181 -12.44 21.92 1.78
N ALA A 182 -11.47 22.05 0.89
CA ALA A 182 -11.59 22.75 -0.39
C ALA A 182 -12.04 21.83 -1.54
N GLY A 183 -11.85 20.52 -1.40
CA GLY A 183 -12.20 19.47 -2.36
C GLY A 183 -11.10 18.42 -2.51
N GLY A 184 -11.47 17.20 -2.88
CA GLY A 184 -10.52 16.08 -2.88
C GLY A 184 -9.91 15.88 -1.49
N TYR A 185 -8.60 15.66 -1.43
CA TYR A 185 -7.84 15.53 -0.17
C TYR A 185 -7.20 16.86 0.29
N ARG A 186 -7.59 18.02 -0.27
CA ARG A 186 -7.05 19.33 0.06
C ARG A 186 -7.92 20.05 1.09
N ALA A 187 -7.29 20.64 2.09
CA ALA A 187 -7.94 21.41 3.12
C ALA A 187 -7.01 22.47 3.72
N ASP A 188 -7.60 23.50 4.29
CA ASP A 188 -6.94 24.49 5.12
C ASP A 188 -7.06 24.08 6.60
N LEU A 189 -6.00 24.23 7.36
CA LEU A 189 -6.02 24.08 8.81
C LEU A 189 -6.51 25.36 9.47
N ALA A 190 -7.57 25.26 10.24
CA ALA A 190 -8.19 26.40 10.91
C ALA A 190 -8.41 26.15 12.41
N VAL A 191 -8.53 27.24 13.15
CA VAL A 191 -8.91 27.23 14.57
C VAL A 191 -10.09 28.16 14.77
N THR A 192 -11.11 27.67 15.48
CA THR A 192 -12.29 28.42 15.90
C THR A 192 -12.28 28.64 17.40
N GLU A 193 -12.45 29.88 17.86
CA GLU A 193 -12.66 30.21 19.27
C GLU A 193 -14.08 29.82 19.70
N VAL A 194 -14.21 29.01 20.74
CA VAL A 194 -15.52 28.48 21.17
C VAL A 194 -16.47 29.55 21.68
N ALA A 195 -15.94 30.59 22.35
CA ALA A 195 -16.75 31.63 22.97
C ALA A 195 -17.33 32.62 21.93
N THR A 196 -16.58 32.93 20.88
CA THR A 196 -16.94 33.96 19.89
C THR A 196 -17.42 33.35 18.56
N GLY A 197 -17.05 32.10 18.27
CA GLY A 197 -17.25 31.48 16.97
C GLY A 197 -16.31 32.02 15.88
N GLU A 198 -15.35 32.86 16.23
CA GLU A 198 -14.39 33.41 15.31
C GLU A 198 -13.44 32.33 14.81
N THR A 199 -13.30 32.21 13.47
CA THR A 199 -12.46 31.24 12.82
C THR A 199 -11.30 31.94 12.11
N ARG A 200 -10.09 31.42 12.31
CA ARG A 200 -8.90 31.88 11.58
C ARG A 200 -8.20 30.70 10.93
N THR A 201 -7.76 30.83 9.69
CA THR A 201 -6.91 29.89 8.98
C THR A 201 -5.47 30.05 9.47
N LEU A 202 -4.83 28.95 9.81
CA LEU A 202 -3.44 28.91 10.25
C LEU A 202 -2.48 28.53 9.13
N ALA A 203 -2.92 27.60 8.28
CA ALA A 203 -2.14 27.12 7.15
C ALA A 203 -3.09 26.68 6.04
N ALA A 204 -2.76 26.95 4.79
CA ALA A 204 -3.61 26.71 3.64
C ALA A 204 -3.01 25.68 2.68
N ASP A 205 -3.89 25.08 1.86
CA ASP A 205 -3.56 24.18 0.74
C ASP A 205 -2.75 22.93 1.11
N PHE A 206 -3.00 22.39 2.30
CA PHE A 206 -2.45 21.09 2.67
C PHE A 206 -3.24 19.95 2.03
N ARG A 207 -2.52 18.89 1.62
CA ARG A 207 -3.11 17.63 1.19
C ARG A 207 -2.98 16.60 2.32
N PHE A 208 -4.11 16.07 2.78
CA PHE A 208 -4.20 15.14 3.88
C PHE A 208 -4.38 13.71 3.38
N GLY A 209 -3.84 12.74 4.12
CA GLY A 209 -4.19 11.34 3.96
C GLY A 209 -5.58 11.03 4.54
N TRP A 210 -6.13 9.88 4.22
CA TRP A 210 -7.47 9.47 4.64
C TRP A 210 -7.61 9.25 6.16
N ASP A 211 -6.52 9.02 6.90
CA ASP A 211 -6.49 8.91 8.37
C ASP A 211 -5.65 10.02 9.03
N SER A 212 -5.47 11.15 8.34
CA SER A 212 -4.73 12.28 8.89
C SER A 212 -5.38 12.79 10.18
N ARG A 213 -4.53 13.15 11.14
CA ARG A 213 -4.89 13.62 12.46
C ARG A 213 -4.29 14.98 12.71
N VAL A 214 -5.02 15.80 13.43
CA VAL A 214 -4.54 17.06 13.99
C VAL A 214 -4.48 16.89 15.50
N GLU A 215 -3.35 17.23 16.10
CA GLU A 215 -3.14 17.11 17.55
C GLU A 215 -2.65 18.45 18.11
N TRP A 216 -3.16 18.82 19.28
CA TRP A 216 -2.67 19.98 20.00
C TRP A 216 -1.38 19.66 20.74
N SER A 217 -0.46 20.64 20.82
CA SER A 217 0.61 20.60 21.82
C SER A 217 0.01 20.52 23.23
N PRO A 218 0.68 19.89 24.19
CA PRO A 218 0.20 19.87 25.58
C PRO A 218 -0.01 21.25 26.19
N THR A 219 0.74 22.24 25.73
CA THR A 219 0.66 23.65 26.17
C THR A 219 -0.39 24.47 25.40
N GLY A 220 -0.93 23.94 24.30
CA GLY A 220 -1.93 24.62 23.47
C GLY A 220 -1.37 25.73 22.59
N ASP A 221 -0.05 25.83 22.40
CA ASP A 221 0.62 26.86 21.61
C ASP A 221 0.85 26.49 20.13
N ALA A 222 0.68 25.22 19.79
CA ALA A 222 0.87 24.72 18.42
C ALA A 222 -0.07 23.55 18.10
N LEU A 223 -0.21 23.27 16.80
CA LEU A 223 -0.84 22.07 16.25
C LEU A 223 0.21 21.19 15.57
N TYR A 224 0.04 19.90 15.68
CA TYR A 224 0.84 18.88 15.02
C TYR A 224 -0.02 18.05 14.06
N LEU A 225 0.49 17.79 12.87
CA LEU A 225 -0.25 17.03 11.85
C LEU A 225 0.71 16.35 10.87
N ALA A 226 0.18 15.37 10.15
CA ALA A 226 0.81 14.78 9.00
C ALA A 226 0.03 15.20 7.74
N ALA A 227 0.71 15.88 6.83
CA ALA A 227 0.12 16.37 5.57
C ALA A 227 1.22 16.61 4.54
N ALA A 228 0.87 16.63 3.25
CA ALA A 228 1.74 17.15 2.22
C ALA A 228 1.45 18.66 2.03
N GLY A 229 2.47 19.48 2.12
CA GLY A 229 2.39 20.89 1.75
C GLY A 229 2.24 21.07 0.23
N PRO A 230 2.12 22.31 -0.26
CA PRO A 230 1.92 22.59 -1.69
C PRO A 230 2.97 21.97 -2.61
N ASP A 231 4.22 21.90 -2.14
CA ASP A 231 5.36 21.41 -2.91
C ASP A 231 5.79 19.98 -2.53
N ASP A 232 5.05 19.32 -1.63
CA ASP A 232 5.38 17.97 -1.16
C ASP A 232 4.66 16.89 -1.95
N SER A 233 5.38 15.83 -2.30
CA SER A 233 4.82 14.60 -2.86
C SER A 233 4.36 13.60 -1.78
N LEU A 234 4.98 13.64 -0.60
CA LEU A 234 4.73 12.75 0.52
C LEU A 234 4.07 13.49 1.69
N LEU A 235 3.39 12.73 2.55
CA LEU A 235 2.94 13.24 3.83
C LEU A 235 4.14 13.43 4.75
N VAL A 236 4.29 14.64 5.28
CA VAL A 236 5.38 14.99 6.20
C VAL A 236 4.80 15.48 7.53
N GLY A 237 5.58 15.39 8.59
CA GLY A 237 5.20 15.93 9.90
C GLY A 237 5.35 17.45 9.92
N TRP A 238 4.35 18.13 10.46
CA TRP A 238 4.32 19.60 10.61
C TRP A 238 4.04 20.00 12.04
N ARG A 239 4.66 21.09 12.46
CA ARG A 239 4.26 21.91 13.61
C ARG A 239 3.73 23.25 13.10
N VAL A 240 2.51 23.61 13.47
CA VAL A 240 1.87 24.87 13.07
C VAL A 240 1.66 25.74 14.32
N PRO A 241 2.46 26.81 14.51
CA PRO A 241 2.34 27.70 15.66
C PRO A 241 1.01 28.47 15.66
N LEU A 242 0.46 28.70 16.84
CA LEU A 242 -0.77 29.49 17.00
C LEU A 242 -0.53 31.01 17.04
N ASP A 243 0.68 31.44 17.22
CA ASP A 243 1.04 32.87 17.25
C ASP A 243 1.06 33.56 15.86
N GLY A 244 0.84 32.76 14.78
CA GLY A 244 0.85 33.23 13.40
C GLY A 244 2.22 33.11 12.72
N GLY A 245 3.17 32.41 13.35
CA GLY A 245 4.40 31.99 12.70
C GLY A 245 4.11 31.02 11.54
N PRO A 246 5.06 30.88 10.58
CA PRO A 246 4.90 29.93 9.48
C PRO A 246 4.86 28.48 9.98
N PRO A 247 4.19 27.56 9.24
CA PRO A 247 4.30 26.14 9.49
C PRO A 247 5.76 25.67 9.47
N GLU A 248 6.14 24.88 10.44
CA GLU A 248 7.47 24.32 10.61
C GLU A 248 7.46 22.85 10.20
N ARG A 249 8.31 22.48 9.26
CA ARG A 249 8.44 21.10 8.80
C ARG A 249 9.29 20.31 9.80
N LEU A 250 8.77 19.18 10.28
CA LEU A 250 9.44 18.31 11.24
C LEU A 250 10.28 17.22 10.57
N THR A 251 9.98 16.86 9.31
CA THR A 251 10.67 15.81 8.58
C THR A 251 11.06 16.28 7.18
N HIS A 252 12.23 15.81 6.72
CA HIS A 252 12.76 16.09 5.37
C HIS A 252 13.08 14.79 4.61
N GLY A 253 12.55 13.64 5.09
CA GLY A 253 12.84 12.32 4.54
C GLY A 253 12.03 11.97 3.29
N ASP A 254 12.26 10.76 2.84
CA ASP A 254 11.67 10.10 1.67
C ASP A 254 10.55 9.11 2.06
N ARG A 255 9.93 9.29 3.22
CA ARG A 255 8.94 8.38 3.81
C ARG A 255 7.69 9.11 4.21
N ASP A 256 6.53 8.46 4.03
CA ASP A 256 5.26 8.99 4.48
C ASP A 256 5.15 8.99 6.02
N VAL A 257 4.80 10.15 6.56
CA VAL A 257 4.42 10.30 7.96
C VAL A 257 2.90 10.21 8.06
N LEU A 258 2.39 9.21 8.77
CA LEU A 258 0.95 8.99 8.93
C LEU A 258 0.35 9.81 10.07
N ALA A 259 1.15 10.08 11.12
CA ALA A 259 0.73 10.88 12.26
C ALA A 259 1.91 11.58 12.92
N ALA A 260 1.68 12.78 13.44
CA ALA A 260 2.59 13.50 14.32
C ALA A 260 1.87 13.72 15.66
N THR A 261 2.36 13.10 16.72
CA THR A 261 1.72 13.10 18.04
C THR A 261 2.64 13.72 19.08
N PRO A 262 2.29 14.88 19.64
CA PRO A 262 3.06 15.49 20.71
C PRO A 262 2.91 14.68 22.02
N LEU A 263 4.01 14.47 22.72
CA LEU A 263 4.06 13.78 24.00
C LEU A 263 3.97 14.78 25.15
N ALA A 264 3.60 14.31 26.34
CA ALA A 264 3.44 15.15 27.53
C ALA A 264 4.73 15.86 27.97
N ASP A 265 5.90 15.33 27.60
CA ASP A 265 7.22 15.91 27.89
C ASP A 265 7.70 16.91 26.81
N GLY A 266 6.86 17.22 25.81
CA GLY A 266 7.17 18.15 24.74
C GLY A 266 7.92 17.58 23.55
N ARG A 267 8.29 16.29 23.57
CA ARG A 267 8.78 15.57 22.39
C ARG A 267 7.65 15.30 21.42
N VAL A 268 7.99 14.93 20.19
CA VAL A 268 7.01 14.57 19.16
C VAL A 268 7.29 13.16 18.66
N ALA A 269 6.28 12.31 18.71
CA ALA A 269 6.34 11.00 18.10
C ALA A 269 5.74 11.06 16.68
N LEU A 270 6.45 10.50 15.72
CA LEU A 270 6.02 10.37 14.33
C LEU A 270 5.74 8.90 14.03
N SER A 271 4.57 8.64 13.45
CA SER A 271 4.25 7.35 12.88
C SER A 271 4.67 7.35 11.42
N VAL A 272 5.75 6.64 11.09
CA VAL A 272 6.38 6.64 9.78
C VAL A 272 6.05 5.34 9.07
N TYR A 273 5.53 5.43 7.86
CA TYR A 273 5.19 4.30 7.04
C TYR A 273 6.34 3.88 6.13
N HIS A 274 6.65 2.61 6.18
CA HIS A 274 7.63 1.98 5.32
C HIS A 274 6.97 0.94 4.44
N THR A 275 7.18 1.04 3.14
CA THR A 275 6.98 -0.10 2.25
C THR A 275 8.30 -0.47 1.62
N ARG A 276 8.57 -1.75 1.56
CA ARG A 276 9.71 -2.29 0.86
C ARG A 276 9.22 -3.44 -0.01
N THR A 277 9.61 -3.41 -1.27
CA THR A 277 9.45 -4.54 -2.16
C THR A 277 10.82 -5.05 -2.59
N ALA A 278 10.97 -6.35 -2.68
CA ALA A 278 12.19 -7.01 -3.10
C ALA A 278 11.82 -8.23 -3.94
N VAL A 279 12.76 -8.75 -4.72
CA VAL A 279 12.58 -10.04 -5.38
C VAL A 279 13.20 -11.12 -4.50
N GLY A 280 12.48 -12.23 -4.34
CA GLY A 280 12.94 -13.40 -3.61
C GLY A 280 12.71 -14.69 -4.37
N LEU A 281 13.42 -15.72 -3.97
CA LEU A 281 13.31 -17.07 -4.52
C LEU A 281 12.73 -18.03 -3.47
N VAL A 282 11.86 -18.93 -3.93
CA VAL A 282 11.29 -19.98 -3.10
C VAL A 282 11.15 -21.28 -3.94
N PRO A 283 11.43 -22.47 -3.39
CA PRO A 283 11.16 -23.72 -4.09
C PRO A 283 9.68 -23.85 -4.46
N VAL A 284 9.35 -24.42 -5.62
CA VAL A 284 7.94 -24.69 -6.01
C VAL A 284 7.23 -25.65 -5.04
N THR A 285 7.99 -26.37 -4.22
CA THR A 285 7.48 -27.23 -3.14
C THR A 285 7.08 -26.47 -1.88
N GLY A 286 7.42 -25.19 -1.82
CA GLY A 286 7.00 -24.27 -0.77
C GLY A 286 8.09 -23.89 0.23
N GLY A 287 7.79 -22.84 1.02
CA GLY A 287 8.66 -22.31 2.07
C GLY A 287 8.59 -20.80 2.19
N GLU A 288 9.52 -20.24 2.95
CA GLU A 288 9.73 -18.78 3.02
C GLU A 288 10.63 -18.32 1.87
N PRO A 289 10.30 -17.22 1.17
CA PRO A 289 11.16 -16.67 0.12
C PRO A 289 12.49 -16.15 0.68
N THR A 290 13.58 -16.44 -0.03
CA THR A 290 14.90 -15.86 0.23
C THR A 290 15.14 -14.69 -0.70
N GLU A 291 15.42 -13.52 -0.16
CA GLU A 291 15.65 -12.31 -0.94
C GLU A 291 16.92 -12.38 -1.80
N VAL A 292 16.82 -11.91 -3.04
CA VAL A 292 17.93 -11.84 -4.01
C VAL A 292 18.27 -10.43 -4.48
N THR A 293 17.44 -9.43 -4.19
CA THR A 293 17.70 -8.02 -4.50
C THR A 293 18.07 -7.27 -3.22
N THR A 294 19.35 -6.96 -3.05
CA THR A 294 19.89 -6.35 -1.81
C THR A 294 20.15 -4.85 -1.93
N ALA A 295 19.81 -4.20 -3.03
CA ALA A 295 20.12 -2.79 -3.24
C ALA A 295 19.34 -1.89 -2.28
N SER A 296 20.04 -1.22 -1.36
CA SER A 296 19.47 -0.24 -0.45
C SER A 296 18.83 0.94 -1.20
N GLY A 297 17.58 1.27 -0.88
CA GLY A 297 16.86 2.42 -1.44
C GLY A 297 16.24 2.19 -2.81
N THR A 298 16.22 0.96 -3.31
CA THR A 298 15.52 0.58 -4.55
C THR A 298 14.52 -0.51 -4.25
N SER A 299 13.27 -0.30 -4.62
CA SER A 299 12.23 -1.33 -4.59
C SER A 299 12.27 -2.15 -5.87
N ALA A 300 12.09 -3.47 -5.76
CA ALA A 300 12.07 -4.42 -6.87
C ALA A 300 10.81 -5.28 -6.83
N PHE A 301 10.12 -5.44 -7.97
CA PHE A 301 8.87 -6.21 -8.06
C PHE A 301 8.65 -6.70 -9.50
N LEU A 302 7.62 -7.54 -9.73
CA LEU A 302 7.32 -8.17 -11.02
C LEU A 302 8.51 -8.94 -11.59
N PRO A 303 9.01 -9.97 -10.89
CA PRO A 303 10.15 -10.73 -11.40
C PRO A 303 9.80 -11.54 -12.66
N SER A 304 10.77 -11.67 -13.55
CA SER A 304 10.71 -12.49 -14.76
C SER A 304 12.04 -13.20 -14.99
N TRP A 305 12.01 -14.50 -15.20
CA TRP A 305 13.21 -15.28 -15.46
C TRP A 305 13.75 -15.08 -16.87
N ARG A 306 15.07 -14.91 -16.97
CA ARG A 306 15.74 -15.12 -18.25
C ARG A 306 15.64 -16.61 -18.63
N PRO A 307 15.43 -16.95 -19.93
CA PRO A 307 15.15 -18.33 -20.35
C PRO A 307 16.23 -19.37 -20.01
N ASP A 308 17.47 -18.94 -19.82
CA ASP A 308 18.59 -19.81 -19.41
C ASP A 308 18.69 -20.02 -17.89
N GLY A 309 17.82 -19.36 -17.11
CA GLY A 309 17.82 -19.41 -15.64
C GLY A 309 18.94 -18.60 -14.97
N GLY A 310 19.84 -17.99 -15.74
CA GLY A 310 21.03 -17.29 -15.22
C GLY A 310 20.79 -15.84 -14.81
N ALA A 311 19.56 -15.33 -14.89
CA ALA A 311 19.21 -13.99 -14.39
C ALA A 311 17.73 -13.82 -14.14
N LEU A 312 17.40 -12.82 -13.30
CA LEU A 312 16.06 -12.29 -13.12
C LEU A 312 16.01 -10.85 -13.61
N GLY A 313 15.01 -10.53 -14.43
CA GLY A 313 14.56 -9.18 -14.71
C GLY A 313 13.44 -8.79 -13.75
N PHE A 314 13.29 -7.53 -13.47
CA PHE A 314 12.23 -6.99 -12.59
C PHE A 314 12.07 -5.49 -12.81
N THR A 315 10.95 -4.96 -12.36
CA THR A 315 10.74 -3.52 -12.29
C THR A 315 11.38 -2.97 -11.02
N THR A 316 12.04 -1.82 -11.13
CA THR A 316 12.59 -1.09 -9.99
C THR A 316 11.99 0.31 -9.92
N PHE A 317 11.87 0.85 -8.73
CA PHE A 317 11.63 2.27 -8.55
C PHE A 317 12.44 2.77 -7.35
N SER A 318 12.85 4.04 -7.44
CA SER A 318 13.57 4.70 -6.36
C SER A 318 12.70 5.79 -5.76
N TRP A 319 12.47 5.71 -4.44
CA TRP A 319 11.78 6.74 -3.69
C TRP A 319 12.44 8.13 -3.79
N ARG A 320 13.72 8.19 -4.15
CA ARG A 320 14.46 9.45 -4.33
C ARG A 320 14.04 10.24 -5.57
N ARG A 321 13.32 9.60 -6.51
CA ARG A 321 12.86 10.19 -7.75
C ARG A 321 11.37 10.49 -7.79
N LEU A 322 10.66 10.42 -6.66
CA LEU A 322 9.22 10.71 -6.59
C LEU A 322 8.92 12.20 -6.89
N ARG A 323 9.26 12.60 -8.09
CA ARG A 323 8.50 13.64 -8.80
C ARG A 323 7.43 12.89 -9.57
N MET A 324 6.18 13.18 -9.31
CA MET A 324 5.11 12.68 -10.19
C MET A 324 5.38 13.13 -11.64
N PRO A 325 5.38 12.25 -12.64
CA PRO A 325 5.01 10.82 -12.59
C PRO A 325 6.05 9.93 -11.89
N ILE A 326 5.64 8.80 -11.37
CA ILE A 326 6.49 7.79 -10.74
C ILE A 326 7.42 7.25 -11.83
N ASP A 327 8.73 7.23 -11.54
CA ASP A 327 9.74 6.76 -12.50
C ASP A 327 10.03 5.29 -12.18
N PHE A 328 9.57 4.39 -13.04
CA PHE A 328 9.84 2.97 -12.98
C PHE A 328 10.90 2.61 -14.00
N ASP A 329 11.93 1.90 -13.57
CA ASP A 329 13.01 1.41 -14.43
C ASP A 329 12.95 -0.13 -14.51
N LEU A 330 13.57 -0.69 -15.54
CA LEU A 330 13.79 -2.14 -15.64
C LEU A 330 15.19 -2.48 -15.13
N GLY A 331 15.25 -3.40 -14.18
CA GLY A 331 16.48 -3.91 -13.59
C GLY A 331 16.68 -5.40 -13.82
N ALA A 332 17.89 -5.88 -13.59
CA ALA A 332 18.19 -7.29 -13.54
C ALA A 332 19.28 -7.63 -12.53
N VAL A 333 19.27 -8.87 -12.06
CA VAL A 333 20.33 -9.47 -11.26
C VAL A 333 20.73 -10.82 -11.88
N ASP A 334 22.04 -11.03 -12.03
CA ASP A 334 22.55 -12.30 -12.52
C ASP A 334 22.66 -13.31 -11.35
N LEU A 335 22.37 -14.58 -11.64
CA LEU A 335 22.34 -15.67 -10.67
C LEU A 335 23.33 -16.76 -11.06
N ASP A 336 23.90 -17.45 -10.08
CA ASP A 336 24.62 -18.70 -10.28
C ASP A 336 23.67 -19.91 -10.40
N ALA A 337 24.25 -21.08 -10.55
CA ALA A 337 23.49 -22.32 -10.71
C ALA A 337 22.65 -22.71 -9.45
N GLU A 338 23.02 -22.19 -8.31
CA GLU A 338 22.34 -22.35 -7.03
C GLU A 338 21.26 -21.27 -6.77
N GLY A 339 21.12 -20.29 -7.70
CA GLY A 339 20.18 -19.18 -7.58
C GLY A 339 20.69 -18.04 -6.69
N VAL A 340 21.98 -18.00 -6.39
CA VAL A 340 22.60 -16.94 -5.60
C VAL A 340 22.99 -15.77 -6.49
N PRO A 341 22.70 -14.52 -6.10
CA PRO A 341 23.13 -13.34 -6.87
C PRO A 341 24.66 -13.28 -7.02
N THR A 342 25.15 -13.13 -8.26
CA THR A 342 26.58 -13.06 -8.57
C THR A 342 27.12 -11.64 -8.71
N GLY A 343 26.26 -10.63 -8.55
CA GLY A 343 26.60 -9.23 -8.68
C GLY A 343 25.56 -8.30 -8.10
N THR A 344 25.71 -7.02 -8.40
CA THR A 344 24.74 -5.99 -8.04
C THR A 344 23.62 -5.92 -9.07
N VAL A 345 22.47 -5.37 -8.67
CA VAL A 345 21.39 -5.02 -9.59
C VAL A 345 21.93 -4.07 -10.66
N ARG A 346 21.72 -4.40 -11.93
CA ARG A 346 22.03 -3.55 -13.07
C ARG A 346 20.76 -3.02 -13.71
N THR A 347 20.78 -1.78 -14.15
CA THR A 347 19.70 -1.19 -14.93
C THR A 347 19.73 -1.72 -16.36
N LEU A 348 18.61 -2.23 -16.84
CA LEU A 348 18.41 -2.67 -18.23
C LEU A 348 17.85 -1.54 -19.08
N LEU A 349 16.90 -0.78 -18.52
CA LEU A 349 16.26 0.35 -19.15
C LEU A 349 15.96 1.39 -18.10
N SER A 350 16.23 2.66 -18.39
CA SER A 350 15.86 3.81 -17.58
C SER A 350 15.55 4.97 -18.55
N GLU A 351 14.28 5.22 -18.77
CA GLU A 351 13.79 6.32 -19.58
C GLU A 351 13.04 7.33 -18.67
N GLU A 352 12.59 8.46 -19.19
CA GLU A 352 11.84 9.46 -18.38
C GLU A 352 10.36 9.07 -18.21
N HIS A 353 10.00 7.79 -18.33
CA HIS A 353 8.63 7.28 -18.38
C HIS A 353 8.46 6.08 -17.45
N GLU A 354 7.19 5.72 -17.18
CA GLU A 354 6.86 4.54 -16.40
C GLU A 354 7.09 3.27 -17.26
N ASP A 355 8.19 2.54 -16.99
CA ASP A 355 8.52 1.28 -17.66
C ASP A 355 8.44 0.12 -16.67
N TYR A 356 7.47 -0.79 -16.82
CA TYR A 356 7.32 -1.90 -15.89
C TYR A 356 6.81 -3.21 -16.50
N GLY A 357 6.88 -4.32 -15.72
CA GLY A 357 6.36 -5.62 -16.12
C GLY A 357 7.18 -6.30 -17.21
N ALA A 358 8.49 -6.38 -17.01
CA ALA A 358 9.40 -6.97 -17.99
C ALA A 358 9.15 -8.46 -18.23
N ALA A 359 9.10 -8.88 -19.52
CA ALA A 359 9.01 -10.26 -19.96
C ALA A 359 10.11 -10.59 -20.99
N TRP A 360 10.96 -11.57 -20.64
CA TRP A 360 12.03 -12.02 -21.55
C TRP A 360 11.49 -12.83 -22.72
N SER A 361 11.99 -12.56 -23.92
CA SER A 361 11.72 -13.45 -25.05
C SER A 361 12.34 -14.85 -24.81
N PRO A 362 11.75 -15.93 -25.36
CA PRO A 362 12.25 -17.30 -25.14
C PRO A 362 13.70 -17.53 -25.60
N ASP A 363 14.21 -16.71 -26.50
CA ASP A 363 15.61 -16.75 -26.95
C ASP A 363 16.54 -15.79 -26.14
N GLY A 364 15.98 -15.06 -25.17
CA GLY A 364 16.70 -14.14 -24.29
C GLY A 364 17.23 -12.87 -24.95
N ARG A 365 16.85 -12.57 -26.18
CA ARG A 365 17.36 -11.39 -26.92
C ARG A 365 16.53 -10.15 -26.70
N TRP A 366 15.26 -10.29 -26.41
CA TRP A 366 14.30 -9.20 -26.26
C TRP A 366 13.70 -9.16 -24.88
N LEU A 367 13.37 -7.95 -24.45
CA LEU A 367 12.58 -7.69 -23.26
C LEU A 367 11.32 -6.94 -23.67
N ALA A 368 10.15 -7.55 -23.46
CA ALA A 368 8.86 -6.88 -23.62
C ALA A 368 8.49 -6.22 -22.29
N PHE A 369 7.92 -5.04 -22.36
CA PHE A 369 7.51 -4.29 -21.19
C PHE A 369 6.34 -3.37 -21.48
N HIS A 370 5.73 -2.85 -20.44
CA HIS A 370 4.71 -1.84 -20.48
C HIS A 370 5.37 -0.47 -20.30
N GLY A 371 5.09 0.47 -21.19
CA GLY A 371 5.64 1.83 -21.14
C GLY A 371 4.56 2.89 -21.29
N HIS A 372 4.58 3.90 -20.43
CA HIS A 372 3.65 5.04 -20.45
C HIS A 372 4.22 6.20 -21.25
N LEU A 373 3.75 6.40 -22.46
CA LEU A 373 4.16 7.50 -23.33
C LEU A 373 2.93 8.14 -23.99
N GLU A 374 2.93 9.49 -24.11
CA GLU A 374 1.86 10.25 -24.79
C GLU A 374 0.44 10.00 -24.23
N GLN A 375 0.33 9.80 -22.90
CA GLN A 375 -0.94 9.52 -22.20
C GLN A 375 -1.59 8.18 -22.58
N SER A 376 -0.82 7.22 -23.05
CA SER A 376 -1.23 5.86 -23.40
C SER A 376 -0.22 4.87 -22.88
N ASP A 377 -0.71 3.80 -22.27
CA ASP A 377 0.09 2.65 -21.91
C ASP A 377 0.12 1.67 -23.06
N ASP A 378 1.31 1.31 -23.48
CA ASP A 378 1.52 0.43 -24.63
C ASP A 378 2.58 -0.64 -24.36
N ILE A 379 2.58 -1.68 -25.18
CA ILE A 379 3.63 -2.69 -25.15
C ILE A 379 4.81 -2.24 -26.00
N TRP A 380 5.97 -2.28 -25.39
CA TRP A 380 7.25 -1.94 -25.97
C TRP A 380 8.19 -3.12 -25.96
N LEU A 381 9.18 -3.08 -26.82
CA LEU A 381 10.23 -4.08 -26.96
C LEU A 381 11.59 -3.43 -27.02
N VAL A 382 12.56 -3.95 -26.26
CA VAL A 382 13.95 -3.50 -26.28
C VAL A 382 14.90 -4.68 -26.41
N PRO A 383 15.99 -4.59 -27.24
CA PRO A 383 17.03 -5.60 -27.25
C PRO A 383 17.83 -5.54 -25.95
N VAL A 384 18.06 -6.70 -25.35
CA VAL A 384 18.72 -6.82 -24.02
C VAL A 384 20.19 -6.37 -24.04
N ASP A 385 20.83 -6.42 -25.21
CA ASP A 385 22.22 -6.00 -25.40
C ASP A 385 22.40 -4.47 -25.50
N GLY A 386 21.30 -3.70 -25.47
CA GLY A 386 21.32 -2.25 -25.58
C GLY A 386 21.70 -1.71 -26.96
N SER A 387 21.65 -2.56 -27.99
CA SER A 387 22.05 -2.18 -29.37
C SER A 387 21.12 -1.17 -30.02
N GLU A 388 19.85 -1.13 -29.60
CA GLU A 388 18.83 -0.25 -30.17
C GLU A 388 17.94 0.33 -29.05
N ARG A 389 17.23 1.42 -29.37
CA ARG A 389 16.21 2.01 -28.48
C ARG A 389 14.95 1.16 -28.45
N PRO A 390 14.10 1.30 -27.39
CA PRO A 390 12.82 0.62 -27.34
C PRO A 390 11.94 0.92 -28.56
N THR A 391 11.27 -0.12 -29.06
CA THR A 391 10.31 -0.05 -30.15
C THR A 391 8.90 -0.28 -29.61
N ARG A 392 7.99 0.65 -29.92
CA ARG A 392 6.57 0.55 -29.55
C ARG A 392 5.85 -0.44 -30.46
N LEU A 393 5.27 -1.49 -29.86
CA LEU A 393 4.54 -2.54 -30.60
C LEU A 393 3.04 -2.23 -30.74
N THR A 394 2.43 -1.58 -29.75
CA THR A 394 0.98 -1.29 -29.77
C THR A 394 0.71 0.20 -29.80
N ARG A 395 -0.51 0.60 -30.23
CA ARG A 395 -0.96 2.00 -30.31
C ARG A 395 -2.48 2.06 -30.11
N PHE A 396 -2.93 1.82 -28.88
CA PHE A 396 -4.36 1.88 -28.57
C PHE A 396 -4.90 3.32 -28.41
N GLY A 397 -4.02 4.29 -28.19
CA GLY A 397 -4.38 5.70 -28.07
C GLY A 397 -4.56 6.20 -26.64
N PRO A 398 -4.83 7.52 -26.47
CA PRO A 398 -4.86 8.16 -25.15
C PRO A 398 -5.93 7.54 -24.23
N GLY A 399 -5.54 7.27 -22.98
CA GLY A 399 -6.39 6.68 -21.95
C GLY A 399 -6.53 5.17 -22.04
N ALA A 400 -5.82 4.50 -22.95
CA ALA A 400 -5.68 3.06 -22.90
C ALA A 400 -4.69 2.70 -21.79
N ASP A 401 -5.01 1.65 -21.05
CA ASP A 401 -4.15 0.99 -20.08
C ASP A 401 -3.88 -0.42 -20.62
N THR A 402 -2.64 -0.63 -21.06
CA THR A 402 -2.21 -1.84 -21.75
C THR A 402 -0.97 -2.37 -21.04
N GLY A 403 -1.04 -3.58 -20.51
CA GLY A 403 0.06 -4.11 -19.69
C GLY A 403 0.15 -5.62 -19.62
N GLU A 404 1.12 -6.06 -18.80
CA GLU A 404 1.40 -7.46 -18.48
C GLU A 404 1.71 -8.33 -19.71
N PRO A 405 2.71 -7.96 -20.54
CA PRO A 405 3.09 -8.76 -21.70
C PRO A 405 3.63 -10.14 -21.28
N ASP A 406 3.30 -11.15 -22.09
CA ASP A 406 3.84 -12.50 -21.95
C ASP A 406 4.15 -13.12 -23.29
N TRP A 407 5.28 -13.76 -23.41
CA TRP A 407 5.74 -14.35 -24.65
C TRP A 407 5.14 -15.75 -24.88
N ARG A 408 4.66 -15.96 -26.08
CA ARG A 408 4.42 -17.32 -26.54
C ARG A 408 5.76 -18.09 -26.55
N PRO A 409 5.80 -19.38 -26.12
CA PRO A 409 7.05 -20.13 -26.00
C PRO A 409 7.88 -20.25 -27.28
N ASP A 410 7.29 -20.08 -28.46
CA ASP A 410 7.99 -20.08 -29.73
C ASP A 410 8.61 -18.70 -30.11
N GLY A 411 8.41 -17.67 -29.27
CA GLY A 411 8.92 -16.32 -29.47
C GLY A 411 8.23 -15.52 -30.58
N ARG A 412 7.13 -16.01 -31.16
CA ARG A 412 6.48 -15.41 -32.34
C ARG A 412 5.26 -14.56 -32.03
N ALA A 413 4.86 -14.49 -30.78
CA ALA A 413 3.74 -13.67 -30.35
C ALA A 413 3.91 -13.25 -28.89
N LEU A 414 3.23 -12.14 -28.55
CA LEU A 414 2.97 -11.70 -27.18
C LEU A 414 1.47 -11.77 -26.92
N ALA A 415 1.10 -12.16 -25.69
CA ALA A 415 -0.22 -11.92 -25.12
C ALA A 415 -0.10 -10.76 -24.13
N PHE A 416 -1.16 -9.99 -23.97
CA PHE A 416 -1.20 -8.87 -23.03
C PHE A 416 -2.67 -8.48 -22.76
N SER A 417 -2.90 -7.64 -21.77
CA SER A 417 -4.20 -7.09 -21.44
C SER A 417 -4.30 -5.65 -21.90
N SER A 418 -5.46 -5.21 -22.35
CA SER A 418 -5.72 -3.80 -22.61
C SER A 418 -7.16 -3.43 -22.29
N HIS A 419 -7.34 -2.23 -21.70
CA HIS A 419 -8.63 -1.60 -21.52
C HIS A 419 -8.53 -0.09 -21.75
N GLY A 420 -9.62 0.59 -22.06
CA GLY A 420 -9.58 2.04 -22.28
C GLY A 420 -10.77 2.55 -23.06
N PRO A 421 -10.83 3.88 -23.28
CA PRO A 421 -11.92 4.51 -23.99
C PRO A 421 -11.97 4.11 -25.47
N PRO A 422 -13.17 3.90 -26.02
CA PRO A 422 -14.43 3.84 -25.28
C PRO A 422 -14.56 2.51 -24.52
N LEU A 423 -14.83 2.57 -23.22
CA LEU A 423 -14.95 1.37 -22.36
C LEU A 423 -16.02 0.37 -22.84
N GLU A 424 -17.01 0.85 -23.60
CA GLU A 424 -18.04 0.00 -24.21
C GLU A 424 -17.46 -0.94 -25.29
N GLU A 425 -16.40 -0.50 -25.98
CA GLU A 425 -15.72 -1.28 -27.03
C GLU A 425 -14.52 -2.06 -26.46
N ASN A 426 -13.85 -1.52 -25.45
CA ASN A 426 -12.71 -2.12 -24.79
C ASN A 426 -12.86 -2.12 -23.25
N PRO A 427 -13.77 -2.95 -22.72
CA PRO A 427 -14.04 -3.02 -21.28
C PRO A 427 -12.93 -3.73 -20.46
N GLY A 428 -11.82 -4.10 -21.09
CA GLY A 428 -10.75 -4.93 -20.55
C GLY A 428 -10.74 -6.32 -21.18
N SER A 429 -9.73 -6.58 -21.99
CA SER A 429 -9.67 -7.78 -22.82
C SER A 429 -8.24 -8.28 -22.99
N VAL A 430 -8.12 -9.54 -23.32
CA VAL A 430 -6.86 -10.16 -23.72
C VAL A 430 -6.63 -9.96 -25.21
N TYR A 431 -5.42 -9.58 -25.56
CA TYR A 431 -4.97 -9.41 -26.94
C TYR A 431 -3.74 -10.25 -27.19
N THR A 432 -3.49 -10.53 -28.47
CA THR A 432 -2.23 -11.09 -28.95
C THR A 432 -1.69 -10.25 -30.09
N ILE A 433 -0.35 -10.17 -30.20
CA ILE A 433 0.34 -9.52 -31.32
C ILE A 433 1.41 -10.44 -31.85
N ALA A 434 1.43 -10.63 -33.16
CA ALA A 434 2.48 -11.41 -33.82
C ALA A 434 3.77 -10.57 -33.95
N VAL A 435 4.90 -11.17 -33.61
CA VAL A 435 6.22 -10.52 -33.61
C VAL A 435 7.21 -11.35 -34.44
N ASP A 436 8.02 -10.69 -35.23
CA ASP A 436 9.18 -11.32 -35.87
C ASP A 436 10.32 -11.51 -34.82
N PRO A 437 10.65 -12.74 -34.43
CA PRO A 437 11.65 -12.96 -33.40
C PRO A 437 13.08 -12.51 -33.80
N ALA A 438 13.32 -12.31 -35.10
CA ALA A 438 14.62 -11.86 -35.58
C ALA A 438 14.83 -10.35 -35.45
N THR A 439 13.75 -9.58 -35.66
CA THR A 439 13.80 -8.12 -35.71
C THR A 439 13.07 -7.43 -34.55
N GLY A 440 12.27 -8.17 -33.77
CA GLY A 440 11.44 -7.60 -32.72
C GLY A 440 10.26 -6.74 -33.23
N LEU A 441 9.99 -6.72 -34.53
CA LEU A 441 8.93 -5.89 -35.10
C LEU A 441 7.60 -6.62 -35.09
N ALA A 442 6.52 -5.86 -34.86
CA ALA A 442 5.17 -6.35 -35.02
C ALA A 442 4.90 -6.73 -36.49
N LEU A 443 4.33 -7.90 -36.72
CA LEU A 443 3.97 -8.40 -38.06
C LEU A 443 2.54 -8.00 -38.47
N ALA A 444 1.71 -7.63 -37.52
CA ALA A 444 0.33 -7.21 -37.71
C ALA A 444 -0.15 -6.38 -36.51
N ASP A 445 -1.30 -5.75 -36.65
CA ASP A 445 -1.99 -5.10 -35.53
C ASP A 445 -2.39 -6.12 -34.44
N PRO A 446 -2.53 -5.69 -33.18
CA PRO A 446 -3.01 -6.55 -32.10
C PRO A 446 -4.40 -7.15 -32.39
N VAL A 447 -4.57 -8.41 -32.07
CA VAL A 447 -5.85 -9.13 -32.26
C VAL A 447 -6.44 -9.46 -30.89
N ARG A 448 -7.68 -9.08 -30.67
CA ARG A 448 -8.43 -9.45 -29.47
C ARG A 448 -8.69 -10.96 -29.48
N VAL A 449 -8.39 -11.64 -28.37
CA VAL A 449 -8.70 -13.06 -28.17
C VAL A 449 -10.21 -13.20 -27.96
N PRO A 450 -10.93 -13.98 -28.78
CA PRO A 450 -12.35 -14.23 -28.54
C PRO A 450 -12.56 -14.99 -27.23
N LEU A 451 -13.44 -14.47 -26.36
CA LEU A 451 -13.81 -15.10 -25.09
C LEU A 451 -15.32 -15.35 -25.11
N ASP A 452 -15.74 -16.47 -25.73
CA ASP A 452 -17.13 -16.76 -26.00
C ASP A 452 -17.96 -16.92 -24.73
N GLY A 453 -19.01 -16.11 -24.60
CA GLY A 453 -19.90 -16.09 -23.43
C GLY A 453 -19.32 -15.43 -22.18
N PHE A 454 -18.08 -14.93 -22.20
CA PHE A 454 -17.51 -14.20 -21.08
C PHE A 454 -18.01 -12.74 -21.05
N GLN A 455 -18.50 -12.31 -19.89
CA GLN A 455 -18.98 -10.95 -19.65
C GLN A 455 -18.23 -10.37 -18.44
N GLY A 456 -17.14 -9.65 -18.70
CA GLY A 456 -16.29 -9.13 -17.63
C GLY A 456 -15.01 -8.47 -18.14
N TYR A 457 -14.17 -8.05 -17.19
CA TYR A 457 -12.79 -7.67 -17.45
C TYR A 457 -11.93 -8.93 -17.52
N ALA A 458 -11.04 -9.02 -18.52
CA ALA A 458 -10.03 -10.06 -18.62
C ALA A 458 -8.64 -9.43 -18.57
N MET A 459 -7.78 -9.88 -17.67
CA MET A 459 -6.46 -9.30 -17.39
C MET A 459 -5.42 -10.38 -17.11
N GLY A 460 -4.12 -10.02 -17.22
CA GLY A 460 -3.00 -10.85 -16.82
C GLY A 460 -2.88 -12.15 -17.59
N ALA A 461 -2.93 -12.08 -18.92
CA ALA A 461 -2.85 -13.26 -19.77
C ALA A 461 -1.44 -13.87 -19.79
N ARG A 462 -1.34 -15.20 -19.62
CA ARG A 462 -0.10 -15.98 -19.68
C ARG A 462 -0.27 -17.19 -20.58
N TYR A 463 0.68 -17.41 -21.48
CA TYR A 463 0.71 -18.63 -22.30
C TYR A 463 1.08 -19.85 -21.49
N SER A 464 0.41 -20.97 -21.78
CA SER A 464 0.87 -22.27 -21.27
C SER A 464 2.23 -22.64 -21.88
N PRO A 465 3.02 -23.52 -21.23
CA PRO A 465 4.36 -23.92 -21.72
C PRO A 465 4.36 -24.53 -23.11
N ASP A 466 3.25 -25.13 -23.55
CA ASP A 466 3.04 -25.63 -24.92
C ASP A 466 2.58 -24.56 -25.91
N GLY A 467 2.23 -23.36 -25.43
CA GLY A 467 1.70 -22.25 -26.24
C GLY A 467 0.27 -22.43 -26.77
N GLU A 468 -0.43 -23.49 -26.35
CA GLU A 468 -1.75 -23.85 -26.88
C GLU A 468 -2.90 -23.22 -26.09
N ARG A 469 -2.66 -22.74 -24.86
CA ARG A 469 -3.65 -22.13 -23.98
C ARG A 469 -3.17 -20.81 -23.41
N LEU A 470 -4.12 -19.99 -22.95
CA LEU A 470 -3.90 -18.81 -22.13
C LEU A 470 -4.58 -19.01 -20.77
N ALA A 471 -3.94 -18.58 -19.70
CA ALA A 471 -4.56 -18.38 -18.39
C ALA A 471 -4.70 -16.88 -18.15
N PHE A 472 -5.81 -16.45 -17.54
CA PHE A 472 -6.06 -15.04 -17.25
C PHE A 472 -7.01 -14.87 -16.06
N TYR A 473 -7.06 -13.67 -15.46
CA TYR A 473 -8.14 -13.29 -14.56
C TYR A 473 -9.32 -12.72 -15.31
N GLY A 474 -10.51 -13.15 -14.91
CA GLY A 474 -11.74 -12.53 -15.32
C GLY A 474 -12.50 -11.96 -14.13
N ARG A 475 -12.91 -10.69 -14.20
CA ARG A 475 -13.85 -10.09 -13.25
C ARG A 475 -15.20 -9.94 -13.89
N SER A 476 -16.19 -10.67 -13.38
CA SER A 476 -17.56 -10.68 -13.90
C SER A 476 -18.24 -9.32 -13.69
N PHE A 477 -18.95 -8.83 -14.72
CA PHE A 477 -19.80 -7.64 -14.61
C PHE A 477 -21.09 -7.92 -13.84
N GLU A 478 -21.55 -9.16 -13.77
CA GLU A 478 -22.81 -9.54 -13.12
C GLU A 478 -22.72 -9.50 -11.60
N ASP A 479 -21.68 -10.11 -11.03
CA ASP A 479 -21.53 -10.28 -9.57
C ASP A 479 -20.21 -9.75 -9.01
N GLY A 480 -19.34 -9.20 -9.88
CA GLY A 480 -18.04 -8.65 -9.47
C GLY A 480 -17.00 -9.70 -9.04
N ARG A 481 -17.31 -10.98 -9.16
CA ARG A 481 -16.40 -12.07 -8.79
C ARG A 481 -15.19 -12.10 -9.69
N VAL A 482 -14.05 -12.37 -9.09
CA VAL A 482 -12.79 -12.62 -9.80
C VAL A 482 -12.60 -14.14 -9.90
N THR A 483 -12.29 -14.61 -11.10
CA THR A 483 -12.10 -16.03 -11.41
C THR A 483 -10.86 -16.17 -12.29
N VAL A 484 -10.02 -17.15 -11.99
CA VAL A 484 -8.95 -17.59 -12.89
C VAL A 484 -9.57 -18.50 -13.94
N TYR A 485 -9.29 -18.19 -15.19
CA TYR A 485 -9.75 -18.95 -16.36
C TYR A 485 -8.61 -19.50 -17.18
N THR A 486 -8.87 -20.54 -17.92
CA THR A 486 -8.05 -20.97 -19.06
C THR A 486 -8.89 -20.97 -20.34
N VAL A 487 -8.26 -20.67 -21.47
CA VAL A 487 -8.88 -20.67 -22.80
C VAL A 487 -7.87 -21.14 -23.85
N PRO A 488 -8.26 -21.77 -24.96
CA PRO A 488 -7.35 -22.00 -26.09
C PRO A 488 -6.68 -20.68 -26.52
N ALA A 489 -5.43 -20.70 -26.92
CA ALA A 489 -4.70 -19.50 -27.33
C ALA A 489 -5.36 -18.77 -28.54
N ALA A 490 -6.08 -19.50 -29.36
CA ALA A 490 -6.87 -18.94 -30.48
C ALA A 490 -8.22 -18.36 -30.04
N GLY A 491 -8.58 -18.46 -28.76
CA GLY A 491 -9.87 -18.07 -28.22
C GLY A 491 -10.89 -19.21 -28.14
N GLY A 492 -12.09 -18.89 -27.68
CA GLY A 492 -13.20 -19.81 -27.46
C GLY A 492 -13.87 -19.60 -26.10
N THR A 493 -14.58 -20.61 -25.61
CA THR A 493 -15.25 -20.54 -24.31
C THR A 493 -14.25 -20.71 -23.16
N PRO A 494 -14.07 -19.71 -22.27
CA PRO A 494 -13.18 -19.85 -21.12
C PRO A 494 -13.65 -20.92 -20.14
N THR A 495 -12.73 -21.69 -19.62
CA THR A 495 -12.97 -22.67 -18.56
C THR A 495 -12.55 -22.08 -17.22
N ALA A 496 -13.49 -21.99 -16.28
CA ALA A 496 -13.22 -21.54 -14.92
C ALA A 496 -12.37 -22.56 -14.17
N VAL A 497 -11.29 -22.10 -13.56
CA VAL A 497 -10.36 -22.90 -12.74
C VAL A 497 -10.63 -22.69 -11.26
N LEU A 498 -10.68 -21.41 -10.83
CA LEU A 498 -10.82 -21.05 -9.43
C LEU A 498 -11.50 -19.68 -9.30
N SER A 499 -12.56 -19.60 -8.47
CA SER A 499 -13.27 -18.35 -8.20
C SER A 499 -13.04 -17.89 -6.75
N PHE A 500 -12.91 -16.58 -6.58
CA PHE A 500 -12.67 -15.96 -5.27
C PHE A 500 -13.96 -15.31 -4.76
N ALA A 501 -14.38 -15.72 -3.56
CA ALA A 501 -15.58 -15.15 -2.92
C ALA A 501 -15.30 -13.78 -2.28
N ASN A 502 -14.06 -13.59 -1.78
CA ASN A 502 -13.58 -12.36 -1.13
C ASN A 502 -12.07 -12.27 -1.37
N GLY A 503 -11.60 -11.09 -1.70
CA GLY A 503 -10.19 -10.85 -2.02
C GLY A 503 -9.93 -11.04 -3.53
N GLU A 504 -9.21 -10.11 -4.10
CA GLU A 504 -8.80 -10.18 -5.50
C GLU A 504 -7.40 -10.81 -5.56
N PRO A 505 -7.13 -11.69 -6.54
CA PRO A 505 -5.75 -12.02 -6.86
C PRO A 505 -5.05 -10.75 -7.32
N TYR A 506 -3.79 -10.58 -6.94
CA TYR A 506 -3.05 -9.33 -7.17
C TYR A 506 -2.17 -9.38 -8.42
N SER A 507 -2.06 -10.53 -9.09
CA SER A 507 -1.15 -10.69 -10.22
C SER A 507 -1.68 -11.70 -11.23
N ALA A 508 -1.15 -11.64 -12.45
CA ALA A 508 -1.40 -12.66 -13.46
C ALA A 508 -1.17 -14.08 -12.93
N PRO A 509 -2.01 -15.07 -13.31
CA PRO A 509 -1.76 -16.45 -12.98
C PRO A 509 -0.53 -16.93 -13.75
N GLU A 510 0.32 -17.74 -13.12
CA GLU A 510 1.55 -18.26 -13.71
C GLU A 510 1.46 -19.76 -13.88
N TRP A 511 1.87 -20.29 -15.05
CA TRP A 511 1.83 -21.71 -15.32
C TRP A 511 2.98 -22.46 -14.64
N SER A 512 2.70 -23.66 -14.12
CA SER A 512 3.78 -24.62 -13.82
C SER A 512 4.46 -25.08 -15.11
N ALA A 513 5.73 -25.41 -15.04
CA ALA A 513 6.52 -25.80 -16.23
C ALA A 513 5.96 -27.02 -16.99
N ASP A 514 5.23 -27.88 -16.31
CA ASP A 514 4.53 -29.05 -16.89
C ASP A 514 3.11 -28.73 -17.41
N GLY A 515 2.64 -27.47 -17.25
CA GLY A 515 1.31 -27.04 -17.65
C GLY A 515 0.16 -27.70 -16.87
N ALA A 516 0.43 -28.38 -15.75
CA ALA A 516 -0.58 -29.10 -14.98
C ALA A 516 -1.22 -28.28 -13.87
N SER A 517 -0.61 -27.15 -13.48
CA SER A 517 -1.05 -26.28 -12.40
C SER A 517 -0.89 -24.81 -12.76
N LEU A 518 -1.58 -23.96 -12.01
CA LEU A 518 -1.37 -22.49 -12.01
C LEU A 518 -0.96 -22.03 -10.62
N PHE A 519 0.01 -21.13 -10.56
CA PHE A 519 0.36 -20.34 -9.38
C PHE A 519 -0.38 -19.02 -9.43
N TYR A 520 -0.80 -18.51 -8.29
CA TYR A 520 -1.51 -17.24 -8.16
C TYR A 520 -1.26 -16.62 -6.80
N SER A 521 -1.40 -15.31 -6.70
CA SER A 521 -1.25 -14.58 -5.44
C SER A 521 -2.61 -14.35 -4.81
N ARG A 522 -2.71 -14.60 -3.53
CA ARG A 522 -3.96 -14.39 -2.78
C ARG A 522 -3.62 -14.00 -1.34
N ASN A 523 -4.43 -13.14 -0.74
CA ASN A 523 -4.46 -12.92 0.70
C ASN A 523 -5.73 -13.52 1.31
N ASP A 524 -5.64 -14.00 2.52
CA ASP A 524 -6.80 -14.43 3.30
C ASP A 524 -7.42 -13.21 3.98
N ARG A 525 -8.05 -12.35 3.18
CA ARG A 525 -8.81 -11.14 3.53
C ARG A 525 -8.09 -10.11 4.43
N PHE A 526 -7.14 -10.54 5.30
CA PHE A 526 -6.47 -9.72 6.31
C PHE A 526 -5.05 -10.22 6.66
N GLY A 527 -4.50 -11.12 5.83
CA GLY A 527 -3.12 -11.60 5.96
C GLY A 527 -2.22 -11.09 4.85
N PRO A 528 -0.91 -11.38 4.91
CA PRO A 528 -0.02 -11.07 3.81
C PRO A 528 -0.45 -11.84 2.56
N PHE A 529 -0.22 -11.26 1.40
CA PHE A 529 -0.35 -12.01 0.17
C PHE A 529 0.60 -13.21 0.22
N GLN A 530 0.09 -14.36 -0.21
CA GLN A 530 0.88 -15.58 -0.36
C GLN A 530 0.68 -16.15 -1.74
N VAL A 531 1.67 -16.87 -2.25
CA VAL A 531 1.55 -17.64 -3.48
C VAL A 531 0.90 -18.97 -3.18
N TRP A 532 -0.08 -19.32 -3.98
CA TRP A 532 -0.83 -20.55 -3.95
C TRP A 532 -0.70 -21.26 -5.29
N ARG A 533 -0.89 -22.58 -5.29
CA ARG A 533 -0.97 -23.41 -6.49
C ARG A 533 -2.35 -24.05 -6.59
N VAL A 534 -2.92 -24.11 -7.80
CA VAL A 534 -4.13 -24.89 -8.11
C VAL A 534 -3.81 -25.93 -9.16
N ALA A 535 -4.12 -27.20 -8.87
CA ALA A 535 -4.00 -28.29 -9.84
C ALA A 535 -5.18 -28.28 -10.81
N LEU A 536 -4.94 -28.18 -12.11
CA LEU A 536 -6.01 -28.05 -13.13
C LEU A 536 -6.90 -29.28 -13.24
N ALA A 537 -6.33 -30.47 -13.02
CA ALA A 537 -7.09 -31.71 -13.13
C ALA A 537 -8.10 -31.94 -11.99
N THR A 538 -7.83 -31.42 -10.79
CA THR A 538 -8.62 -31.67 -9.58
C THR A 538 -9.25 -30.44 -8.96
N GLY A 539 -8.75 -29.23 -9.31
CA GLY A 539 -9.12 -27.98 -8.66
C GLY A 539 -8.60 -27.85 -7.23
N THR A 540 -7.77 -28.77 -6.76
CA THR A 540 -7.17 -28.69 -5.41
C THR A 540 -6.18 -27.55 -5.33
N THR A 541 -6.26 -26.78 -4.23
CA THR A 541 -5.37 -25.66 -3.96
C THR A 541 -4.46 -25.96 -2.78
N GLU A 542 -3.22 -25.48 -2.84
CA GLU A 542 -2.28 -25.54 -1.74
C GLU A 542 -1.49 -24.23 -1.64
N GLN A 543 -1.16 -23.85 -0.43
CA GLN A 543 -0.32 -22.69 -0.17
C GLN A 543 1.15 -23.07 -0.41
N VAL A 544 1.85 -22.24 -1.21
CA VAL A 544 3.26 -22.46 -1.55
C VAL A 544 4.17 -21.62 -0.67
N THR A 545 3.93 -20.29 -0.59
CA THR A 545 4.75 -19.45 0.28
C THR A 545 4.15 -19.34 1.67
N THR A 546 5.01 -19.25 2.67
CA THR A 546 4.64 -19.11 4.07
C THR A 546 5.44 -17.97 4.71
N GLY A 547 5.04 -17.56 5.91
CA GLY A 547 5.73 -16.51 6.67
C GLY A 547 4.89 -15.28 6.91
N ALA A 548 5.45 -14.32 7.64
CA ALA A 548 4.80 -13.06 8.00
C ALA A 548 4.94 -11.98 6.92
N ILE A 549 5.85 -12.18 5.96
CA ILE A 549 6.11 -11.25 4.86
C ILE A 549 5.28 -11.65 3.65
N GLY A 550 4.72 -10.69 2.95
CA GLY A 550 3.92 -10.92 1.75
C GLY A 550 4.76 -11.44 0.58
N ALA A 551 4.24 -12.44 -0.14
CA ALA A 551 4.82 -12.96 -1.37
C ALA A 551 3.75 -12.95 -2.47
N LEU A 552 4.08 -12.34 -3.61
CA LEU A 552 3.13 -12.14 -4.72
C LEU A 552 3.85 -12.13 -6.07
N GLN A 553 3.08 -12.11 -7.16
CA GLN A 553 3.60 -12.02 -8.53
C GLN A 553 4.61 -13.15 -8.83
N PRO A 554 4.19 -14.42 -8.76
CA PRO A 554 5.07 -15.55 -9.01
C PRO A 554 5.53 -15.59 -10.47
N SER A 555 6.78 -16.01 -10.69
CA SER A 555 7.34 -16.35 -11.99
C SER A 555 8.11 -17.66 -11.87
N VAL A 556 7.80 -18.66 -12.69
CA VAL A 556 8.38 -20.01 -12.61
C VAL A 556 9.72 -20.03 -13.33
N SER A 557 10.74 -20.60 -12.68
CA SER A 557 12.04 -20.81 -13.31
C SER A 557 11.94 -21.75 -14.53
N PRO A 558 12.85 -21.60 -15.53
CA PRO A 558 12.82 -22.44 -16.73
C PRO A 558 12.93 -23.95 -16.46
N ASP A 559 13.58 -24.36 -15.36
CA ASP A 559 13.68 -25.74 -14.93
C ASP A 559 12.47 -26.22 -14.10
N GLY A 560 11.53 -25.33 -13.80
CA GLY A 560 10.30 -25.61 -13.07
C GLY A 560 10.47 -25.89 -11.58
N ARG A 561 11.63 -25.58 -10.97
CA ARG A 561 11.92 -25.95 -9.57
C ARG A 561 11.82 -24.81 -8.60
N THR A 562 11.91 -23.57 -9.08
CA THR A 562 11.96 -22.36 -8.25
C THR A 562 10.93 -21.34 -8.73
N LEU A 563 10.32 -20.64 -7.80
CA LEU A 563 9.55 -19.43 -8.08
C LEU A 563 10.37 -18.21 -7.71
N ALA A 564 10.44 -17.25 -8.61
CA ALA A 564 10.74 -15.88 -8.24
C ALA A 564 9.45 -15.19 -7.83
N VAL A 565 9.48 -14.44 -6.75
CA VAL A 565 8.30 -13.76 -6.19
C VAL A 565 8.67 -12.33 -5.81
N THR A 566 7.71 -11.43 -5.86
CA THR A 566 7.84 -10.14 -5.18
C THR A 566 7.63 -10.36 -3.70
N ILE A 567 8.64 -10.07 -2.90
CA ILE A 567 8.52 -9.96 -1.45
C ILE A 567 8.02 -8.54 -1.15
N ARG A 568 7.00 -8.45 -0.30
CA ARG A 568 6.44 -7.18 0.10
C ARG A 568 6.38 -7.09 1.62
N GLU A 569 7.11 -6.15 2.18
CA GLU A 569 7.07 -5.78 3.59
C GLU A 569 6.46 -4.39 3.72
N ALA A 570 5.48 -4.26 4.59
CA ALA A 570 4.96 -2.98 5.04
C ALA A 570 5.15 -2.90 6.54
N ALA A 571 5.69 -1.81 7.02
CA ALA A 571 5.88 -1.59 8.45
C ALA A 571 5.54 -0.16 8.83
N ILE A 572 5.07 0.02 10.06
CA ILE A 572 4.96 1.33 10.69
C ILE A 572 5.97 1.37 11.82
N GLU A 573 6.82 2.38 11.78
CA GLU A 573 7.72 2.73 12.86
C GLU A 573 7.20 3.96 13.59
N VAL A 574 7.18 3.92 14.90
CA VAL A 574 6.96 5.11 15.72
C VAL A 574 8.31 5.57 16.22
N VAL A 575 8.74 6.72 15.73
CA VAL A 575 10.01 7.36 16.06
C VAL A 575 9.76 8.63 16.85
N VAL A 576 10.67 9.00 17.77
CA VAL A 576 10.57 10.24 18.55
C VAL A 576 11.64 11.20 18.12
N LEU A 577 11.20 12.42 17.85
CA LEU A 577 12.10 13.55 17.58
C LEU A 577 12.60 14.13 18.90
N ALA A 578 13.88 14.51 18.96
CA ALA A 578 14.43 15.24 20.09
C ALA A 578 13.69 16.56 20.32
N ALA A 579 13.54 16.96 21.58
CA ALA A 579 12.94 18.24 21.92
C ALA A 579 13.81 19.40 21.37
N GLY A 580 13.22 20.22 20.51
CA GLY A 580 13.90 21.41 19.93
C GLY A 580 14.62 21.16 18.60
N SER A 581 14.55 19.97 18.01
CA SER A 581 15.03 19.74 16.65
C SER A 581 14.07 20.40 15.62
N THR A 582 14.29 21.68 15.34
CA THR A 582 13.80 22.29 14.11
C THR A 582 14.72 21.84 12.99
N GLY A 583 14.18 21.20 11.93
CA GLY A 583 14.95 20.73 10.80
C GLY A 583 15.83 21.84 10.21
N VAL A 584 17.11 21.81 10.55
CA VAL A 584 18.11 22.70 9.94
C VAL A 584 18.47 22.12 8.59
N ASN A 585 18.18 22.90 7.57
CA ASN A 585 18.63 22.66 6.20
C ASN A 585 20.16 22.72 6.18
N PRO A 586 20.91 21.70 5.76
CA PRO A 586 22.29 21.93 5.35
C PRO A 586 22.23 22.70 4.01
N GLU A 587 22.86 23.86 3.98
CA GLU A 587 23.09 24.59 2.73
C GLU A 587 23.69 23.65 1.68
N PRO A 588 23.28 23.75 0.40
CA PRO A 588 23.90 22.97 -0.64
C PRO A 588 25.35 23.42 -0.77
N ASN A 589 26.30 22.55 -0.46
CA ASN A 589 27.70 22.78 -0.80
C ASN A 589 27.80 23.05 -2.28
N GLN A 590 28.19 24.27 -2.60
CA GLN A 590 28.76 24.65 -3.87
C GLN A 590 30.10 23.94 -3.99
N GLU A 591 30.15 22.89 -4.85
CA GLU A 591 31.29 22.61 -5.75
C GLU A 591 30.87 21.55 -6.77
#